data_33277da2ec8cea9ba5f35f9ef46be1c8
#
_entry.id   33277da2ec8cea9ba5f35f9ef46be1c8
#
_cell.length_a   1.000
_cell.length_b   1.000
_cell.length_c   1.000
_cell.angle_alpha   90.00
_cell.angle_beta   90.00
_cell.angle_gamma   90.00
#
_symmetry.space_group_name_H-M   'P 1'
#
loop_
_entity.id
_entity.type
_entity.pdbx_description
1 polymer ?
#
loop_
_entity_poly.entity_id
_entity_poly.type
_entity_poly.pdbx_seq_one_letter_code
_entity_poly.pdbx_strand_id
1 'polypeptide(L)'
;MVTPLATPDPRLLRRLDPQLQEFAADNREIEEIFTREIVRDVDAKVLDISRLFEKGSLQVGFETDAMGSPVRSRIEVSSGAPSIDHLALEIVRLVEKYRLAWVFRGFSHVALLIRTGEDVELKLTCTLRDKLAKEDIMKRIQGTLMIVRIAAAQSDAAFLLQDIDITAEEGKVTLSRTLSKEPLAVFLMRYWQSEAPE
;
A
#
# COMPACT_ATOMS: atom_id res chain seq x y z
N MET A 1 -9.01 -18.37 -18.60
CA MET A 1 -7.83 -19.24 -18.48
C MET A 1 -6.72 -18.37 -17.86
N VAL A 2 -6.54 -18.47 -16.54
CA VAL A 2 -5.52 -17.66 -15.83
C VAL A 2 -4.20 -18.37 -16.03
N THR A 3 -3.27 -17.72 -16.74
CA THR A 3 -1.91 -18.23 -16.91
C THR A 3 -1.24 -18.27 -15.52
N PRO A 4 -0.74 -19.42 -15.03
CA PRO A 4 -0.04 -19.43 -13.76
C PRO A 4 1.20 -18.55 -13.85
N LEU A 5 1.31 -17.60 -12.94
CA LEU A 5 2.49 -16.76 -12.79
C LEU A 5 3.71 -17.64 -12.61
N ALA A 6 4.72 -17.45 -13.46
CA ALA A 6 5.97 -18.21 -13.38
C ALA A 6 6.58 -18.02 -11.99
N THR A 7 7.00 -19.15 -11.39
CA THR A 7 7.73 -19.13 -10.11
C THR A 7 8.93 -18.20 -10.22
N PRO A 8 9.08 -17.21 -9.35
CA PRO A 8 10.20 -16.28 -9.42
C PRO A 8 11.53 -17.03 -9.34
N ASP A 9 12.50 -16.62 -10.15
CA ASP A 9 13.85 -17.21 -10.10
C ASP A 9 14.43 -17.04 -8.68
N PRO A 10 14.77 -18.11 -7.97
CA PRO A 10 15.35 -18.03 -6.62
C PRO A 10 16.62 -17.17 -6.55
N ARG A 11 17.31 -16.98 -7.69
CA ARG A 11 18.49 -16.11 -7.79
C ARG A 11 18.14 -14.62 -7.74
N LEU A 12 16.94 -14.24 -8.22
CA LEU A 12 16.43 -12.88 -8.09
C LEU A 12 16.05 -12.60 -6.65
N LEU A 13 15.40 -13.54 -5.97
CA LEU A 13 15.03 -13.41 -4.55
C LEU A 13 16.25 -13.20 -3.64
N ARG A 14 17.41 -13.81 -3.94
CA ARG A 14 18.65 -13.62 -3.17
C ARG A 14 19.31 -12.24 -3.37
N ARG A 15 18.90 -11.46 -4.36
CA ARG A 15 19.38 -10.10 -4.62
C ARG A 15 18.47 -9.03 -4.01
N LEU A 16 17.37 -9.44 -3.40
CA LEU A 16 16.47 -8.52 -2.73
C LEU A 16 17.09 -7.97 -1.45
N ASP A 17 16.85 -6.70 -1.18
CA ASP A 17 17.14 -6.12 0.12
C ASP A 17 16.46 -6.99 1.20
N PRO A 18 17.20 -7.50 2.20
CA PRO A 18 16.64 -8.35 3.24
C PRO A 18 15.43 -7.74 3.95
N GLN A 19 15.38 -6.42 4.07
CA GLN A 19 14.28 -5.69 4.72
C GLN A 19 12.99 -5.75 3.89
N LEU A 20 13.09 -5.70 2.55
CA LEU A 20 11.92 -5.90 1.68
C LEU A 20 11.46 -7.36 1.69
N GLN A 21 12.38 -8.30 1.82
CA GLN A 21 12.02 -9.72 1.96
C GLN A 21 11.26 -9.95 3.27
N GLU A 22 11.75 -9.37 4.38
CA GLU A 22 11.12 -9.45 5.68
C GLU A 22 9.72 -8.83 5.66
N PHE A 23 9.58 -7.63 5.12
CA PHE A 23 8.29 -6.96 4.97
C PHE A 23 7.31 -7.75 4.09
N ALA A 24 7.79 -8.31 2.98
CA ALA A 24 6.94 -9.08 2.06
C ALA A 24 6.56 -10.47 2.59
N ALA A 25 7.36 -11.04 3.49
CA ALA A 25 7.14 -12.36 4.07
C ALA A 25 6.32 -12.33 5.37
N ASP A 26 6.35 -11.20 6.10
CA ASP A 26 5.68 -11.07 7.40
C ASP A 26 4.44 -10.18 7.30
N ASN A 27 3.32 -10.78 6.91
CA ASN A 27 2.02 -10.11 6.88
C ASN A 27 1.37 -10.00 8.27
N ARG A 28 1.88 -10.71 9.28
CA ARG A 28 1.23 -10.85 10.60
C ARG A 28 0.97 -9.51 11.25
N GLU A 29 1.87 -8.56 11.16
CA GLU A 29 1.68 -7.25 11.77
C GLU A 29 0.58 -6.43 11.08
N ILE A 30 0.50 -6.51 9.74
CA ILE A 30 -0.60 -5.87 8.99
C ILE A 30 -1.92 -6.52 9.37
N GLU A 31 -1.95 -7.85 9.50
CA GLU A 31 -3.11 -8.62 9.95
C GLU A 31 -3.51 -8.23 11.38
N GLU A 32 -2.57 -8.16 12.31
CA GLU A 32 -2.81 -7.72 13.69
C GLU A 32 -3.37 -6.29 13.77
N ILE A 33 -2.81 -5.35 12.99
CA ILE A 33 -3.31 -3.97 12.93
C ILE A 33 -4.72 -3.96 12.33
N PHE A 34 -4.95 -4.70 11.24
CA PHE A 34 -6.25 -4.78 10.59
C PHE A 34 -7.30 -5.36 11.56
N THR A 35 -6.99 -6.48 12.22
CA THR A 35 -7.87 -7.12 13.19
C THR A 35 -8.19 -6.16 14.34
N ARG A 36 -7.18 -5.53 14.91
CA ARG A 36 -7.35 -4.61 16.04
C ARG A 36 -8.21 -3.40 15.69
N GLU A 37 -8.02 -2.79 14.51
CA GLU A 37 -8.68 -1.53 14.16
C GLU A 37 -10.02 -1.75 13.44
N ILE A 38 -10.10 -2.75 12.57
CA ILE A 38 -11.23 -2.94 11.66
C ILE A 38 -12.18 -4.04 12.16
N VAL A 39 -11.66 -5.24 12.41
CA VAL A 39 -12.51 -6.38 12.79
C VAL A 39 -13.26 -6.08 14.08
N ARG A 40 -12.57 -5.57 15.08
CA ARG A 40 -13.18 -5.16 16.35
C ARG A 40 -14.34 -4.18 16.16
N ASP A 41 -14.17 -3.16 15.32
CA ASP A 41 -15.18 -2.13 15.13
C ASP A 41 -16.37 -2.62 14.30
N VAL A 42 -16.15 -3.60 13.40
CA VAL A 42 -17.25 -4.26 12.70
C VAL A 42 -18.03 -5.18 13.64
N ASP A 43 -17.36 -5.99 14.44
CA ASP A 43 -18.00 -6.87 15.42
C ASP A 43 -18.81 -6.07 16.45
N ALA A 44 -18.30 -4.92 16.85
CA ALA A 44 -19.02 -3.97 17.70
C ALA A 44 -20.15 -3.20 16.98
N LYS A 45 -20.35 -3.42 15.66
CA LYS A 45 -21.29 -2.69 14.79
C LYS A 45 -21.07 -1.17 14.74
N VAL A 46 -19.85 -0.73 15.03
CA VAL A 46 -19.42 0.66 14.92
C VAL A 46 -19.05 0.99 13.46
N LEU A 47 -18.49 0.00 12.75
CA LEU A 47 -18.12 0.10 11.36
C LEU A 47 -18.97 -0.84 10.50
N ASP A 48 -19.60 -0.30 9.47
CA ASP A 48 -20.30 -1.07 8.45
C ASP A 48 -19.42 -1.20 7.21
N ILE A 49 -18.87 -2.39 7.00
CA ILE A 49 -17.98 -2.67 5.85
C ILE A 49 -18.67 -2.40 4.52
N SER A 50 -19.99 -2.62 4.41
CA SER A 50 -20.69 -2.37 3.15
C SER A 50 -20.57 -0.91 2.71
N ARG A 51 -20.53 0.02 3.66
CA ARG A 51 -20.39 1.45 3.41
C ARG A 51 -19.00 1.86 2.93
N LEU A 52 -17.96 1.09 3.28
CA LEU A 52 -16.60 1.34 2.78
C LEU A 52 -16.50 1.28 1.26
N PHE A 53 -17.38 0.50 0.64
CA PHE A 53 -17.41 0.31 -0.80
C PHE A 53 -18.48 1.15 -1.51
N GLU A 54 -19.27 1.94 -0.80
CA GLU A 54 -20.31 2.76 -1.43
C GLU A 54 -19.70 3.94 -2.21
N LYS A 55 -19.36 4.97 -1.51
CA LYS A 55 -18.63 6.14 -2.04
C LYS A 55 -17.84 6.76 -0.90
N GLY A 56 -16.54 6.77 -1.02
CA GLY A 56 -15.68 7.36 -0.03
C GLY A 56 -14.33 7.73 -0.61
N SER A 57 -13.58 8.51 0.14
CA SER A 57 -12.17 8.77 -0.15
C SER A 57 -11.41 8.88 1.15
N LEU A 58 -10.24 8.27 1.18
CA LEU A 58 -9.26 8.40 2.23
C LEU A 58 -7.96 8.90 1.60
N GLN A 59 -7.38 9.94 2.15
CA GLN A 59 -6.03 10.34 1.77
C GLN A 59 -5.18 10.49 3.02
N VAL A 60 -4.11 9.70 3.07
CA VAL A 60 -3.05 9.83 4.08
C VAL A 60 -1.82 10.41 3.42
N GLY A 61 -1.23 11.42 4.03
CA GLY A 61 -0.01 12.05 3.56
C GLY A 61 1.06 12.11 4.63
N PHE A 62 2.32 12.15 4.22
CA PHE A 62 3.44 12.41 5.09
C PHE A 62 4.55 13.19 4.36
N GLU A 63 5.24 14.03 5.08
CA GLU A 63 6.50 14.63 4.64
C GLU A 63 7.62 13.62 4.82
N THR A 64 8.70 13.74 4.08
CA THR A 64 9.89 12.90 4.24
C THR A 64 11.10 13.75 4.60
N ASP A 65 11.98 13.23 5.43
CA ASP A 65 13.30 13.79 5.66
C ASP A 65 14.27 13.50 4.50
N ALA A 66 15.54 13.89 4.62
CA ALA A 66 16.55 13.67 3.60
C ALA A 66 16.85 12.17 3.35
N MET A 67 16.59 11.32 4.34
CA MET A 67 16.79 9.87 4.26
C MET A 67 15.55 9.14 3.70
N GLY A 68 14.41 9.85 3.58
CA GLY A 68 13.13 9.32 3.13
C GLY A 68 12.22 8.85 4.27
N SER A 69 12.64 9.03 5.54
CA SER A 69 11.81 8.65 6.69
C SER A 69 10.56 9.52 6.77
N PRO A 70 9.39 8.91 7.04
CA PRO A 70 8.16 9.66 7.23
C PRO A 70 8.27 10.60 8.44
N VAL A 71 7.93 11.86 8.22
CA VAL A 71 7.74 12.86 9.27
C VAL A 71 6.40 13.53 9.06
N ARG A 72 5.73 13.94 10.14
CA ARG A 72 4.43 14.64 10.06
C ARG A 72 3.37 13.93 9.23
N SER A 73 3.13 12.65 9.54
CA SER A 73 2.04 11.89 8.94
C SER A 73 0.69 12.43 9.38
N ARG A 74 -0.26 12.55 8.44
CA ARG A 74 -1.62 13.04 8.72
C ARG A 74 -2.64 12.48 7.75
N ILE A 75 -3.88 12.47 8.19
CA ILE A 75 -5.04 12.29 7.31
C ILE A 75 -5.30 13.62 6.60
N GLU A 76 -5.25 13.61 5.28
CA GLU A 76 -5.52 14.79 4.43
C GLU A 76 -6.98 14.81 3.98
N VAL A 77 -7.57 13.62 3.76
CA VAL A 77 -9.00 13.41 3.53
C VAL A 77 -9.44 12.23 4.37
N SER A 78 -10.38 12.46 5.30
CA SER A 78 -10.91 11.41 6.17
C SER A 78 -11.86 10.49 5.40
N SER A 79 -11.78 9.20 5.70
CA SER A 79 -12.75 8.19 5.22
C SER A 79 -14.15 8.38 5.81
N GLY A 80 -14.27 9.15 6.89
CA GLY A 80 -15.48 9.24 7.71
C GLY A 80 -15.59 8.13 8.76
N ALA A 81 -14.64 7.19 8.80
CA ALA A 81 -14.55 6.11 9.79
C ALA A 81 -13.20 6.21 10.53
N PRO A 82 -13.20 6.58 11.83
CA PRO A 82 -11.96 6.82 12.58
C PRO A 82 -11.01 5.63 12.62
N SER A 83 -11.51 4.39 12.68
CA SER A 83 -10.70 3.17 12.66
C SER A 83 -9.93 3.00 11.35
N ILE A 84 -10.55 3.37 10.22
CA ILE A 84 -9.91 3.30 8.91
C ILE A 84 -8.84 4.38 8.78
N ASP A 85 -9.13 5.59 9.23
CA ASP A 85 -8.16 6.68 9.24
C ASP A 85 -6.97 6.32 10.14
N HIS A 86 -7.21 5.70 11.29
CA HIS A 86 -6.16 5.23 12.19
C HIS A 86 -5.32 4.11 11.56
N LEU A 87 -5.96 3.11 10.95
CA LEU A 87 -5.27 2.05 10.21
C LEU A 87 -4.32 2.63 9.13
N ALA A 88 -4.76 3.63 8.39
CA ALA A 88 -3.93 4.27 7.36
C ALA A 88 -2.67 4.92 7.95
N LEU A 89 -2.77 5.56 9.12
CA LEU A 89 -1.62 6.14 9.82
C LEU A 89 -0.69 5.06 10.37
N GLU A 90 -1.22 3.96 10.90
CA GLU A 90 -0.42 2.82 11.36
C GLU A 90 0.36 2.18 10.21
N ILE A 91 -0.25 2.02 9.03
CA ILE A 91 0.45 1.53 7.82
C ILE A 91 1.63 2.45 7.45
N VAL A 92 1.49 3.77 7.56
CA VAL A 92 2.63 4.69 7.32
C VAL A 92 3.76 4.45 8.32
N ARG A 93 3.45 4.13 9.59
CA ARG A 93 4.47 3.82 10.62
C ARG A 93 5.26 2.55 10.29
N LEU A 94 4.68 1.59 9.57
CA LEU A 94 5.39 0.39 9.13
C LEU A 94 6.57 0.70 8.21
N VAL A 95 6.50 1.79 7.44
CA VAL A 95 7.61 2.27 6.60
C VAL A 95 8.88 2.50 7.44
N GLU A 96 8.72 3.10 8.62
CA GLU A 96 9.83 3.36 9.53
C GLU A 96 10.29 2.07 10.22
N LYS A 97 9.34 1.28 10.73
CA LYS A 97 9.61 0.02 11.43
C LYS A 97 10.41 -0.96 10.57
N TYR A 98 10.01 -1.17 9.32
CA TYR A 98 10.69 -2.05 8.38
C TYR A 98 11.85 -1.37 7.63
N ARG A 99 12.25 -0.17 8.08
CA ARG A 99 13.35 0.59 7.48
C ARG A 99 13.23 0.81 5.97
N LEU A 100 11.99 0.96 5.49
CA LEU A 100 11.68 1.17 4.07
C LEU A 100 11.83 2.63 3.62
N ALA A 101 12.32 3.51 4.49
CA ALA A 101 12.50 4.94 4.23
C ALA A 101 13.28 5.21 2.94
N TRP A 102 14.27 4.39 2.59
CA TRP A 102 15.07 4.54 1.38
C TRP A 102 14.23 4.54 0.08
N VAL A 103 13.05 3.89 0.08
CA VAL A 103 12.12 3.90 -1.06
C VAL A 103 11.66 5.33 -1.35
N PHE A 104 11.47 6.12 -0.30
CA PHE A 104 10.95 7.50 -0.39
C PHE A 104 12.05 8.56 -0.43
N ARG A 105 13.32 8.15 -0.44
CA ARG A 105 14.44 9.10 -0.55
C ARG A 105 14.35 9.91 -1.83
N GLY A 106 14.48 11.24 -1.74
CA GLY A 106 14.39 12.16 -2.87
C GLY A 106 12.99 12.73 -3.09
N PHE A 107 12.01 12.30 -2.30
CA PHE A 107 10.71 12.96 -2.23
C PHE A 107 10.69 13.96 -1.05
N SER A 108 9.80 14.93 -1.13
CA SER A 108 9.52 15.87 -0.03
C SER A 108 8.18 15.58 0.62
N HIS A 109 7.26 15.01 -0.15
CA HIS A 109 5.92 14.64 0.31
C HIS A 109 5.43 13.41 -0.44
N VAL A 110 4.72 12.55 0.27
CA VAL A 110 4.08 11.33 -0.26
C VAL A 110 2.63 11.34 0.21
N ALA A 111 1.70 11.08 -0.69
CA ALA A 111 0.28 10.98 -0.39
C ALA A 111 -0.31 9.72 -1.05
N LEU A 112 -0.99 8.89 -0.27
CA LEU A 112 -1.77 7.77 -0.74
C LEU A 112 -3.24 8.14 -0.68
N LEU A 113 -3.89 8.16 -1.85
CA LEU A 113 -5.33 8.31 -2.00
C LEU A 113 -5.94 6.94 -2.30
N ILE A 114 -6.98 6.60 -1.56
CA ILE A 114 -7.89 5.49 -1.84
C ILE A 114 -9.25 6.11 -2.07
N ARG A 115 -9.83 5.89 -3.24
CA ARG A 115 -11.18 6.36 -3.58
C ARG A 115 -12.04 5.19 -3.97
N THR A 116 -13.21 5.09 -3.36
CA THR A 116 -14.22 4.09 -3.70
C THR A 116 -15.37 4.73 -4.48
N GLY A 117 -15.81 4.04 -5.52
CA GLY A 117 -16.87 4.46 -6.44
C GLY A 117 -17.51 3.23 -7.07
N GLU A 118 -17.61 3.13 -8.38
CA GLU A 118 -17.92 1.89 -9.10
C GLU A 118 -16.77 0.90 -8.93
N ASP A 119 -15.55 1.41 -9.01
CA ASP A 119 -14.29 0.72 -8.74
C ASP A 119 -13.56 1.36 -7.55
N VAL A 120 -12.43 0.77 -7.18
CA VAL A 120 -11.51 1.30 -6.17
C VAL A 120 -10.27 1.86 -6.86
N GLU A 121 -10.08 3.16 -6.77
CA GLU A 121 -8.87 3.85 -7.24
C GLU A 121 -7.84 3.90 -6.11
N LEU A 122 -6.64 3.40 -6.39
CA LEU A 122 -5.45 3.56 -5.55
C LEU A 122 -4.49 4.51 -6.26
N LYS A 123 -4.06 5.57 -5.58
CA LYS A 123 -3.15 6.56 -6.15
C LYS A 123 -2.10 7.00 -5.14
N LEU A 124 -0.85 6.66 -5.40
CA LEU A 124 0.30 7.14 -4.64
C LEU A 124 0.96 8.28 -5.39
N THR A 125 0.95 9.47 -4.80
CA THR A 125 1.57 10.67 -5.37
C THR A 125 2.79 11.06 -4.54
N CYS A 126 3.95 11.10 -5.18
CA CYS A 126 5.22 11.46 -4.55
C CYS A 126 5.73 12.77 -5.15
N THR A 127 5.91 13.82 -4.35
CA THR A 127 6.48 15.10 -4.79
C THR A 127 8.00 15.04 -4.73
N LEU A 128 8.68 15.31 -5.83
CA LEU A 128 10.14 15.33 -5.91
C LEU A 128 10.72 16.48 -5.10
N ARG A 129 11.76 16.20 -4.33
CA ARG A 129 12.55 17.24 -3.63
C ARG A 129 13.42 18.01 -4.61
N ASP A 130 14.01 17.31 -5.58
CA ASP A 130 14.81 17.88 -6.65
C ASP A 130 14.30 17.36 -8.01
N LYS A 131 13.89 18.26 -8.89
CA LYS A 131 13.38 17.92 -10.22
C LYS A 131 14.44 17.31 -11.14
N LEU A 132 15.73 17.59 -10.90
CA LEU A 132 16.84 17.08 -11.70
C LEU A 132 17.08 15.57 -11.46
N ALA A 133 16.67 15.03 -10.34
CA ALA A 133 16.82 13.61 -10.00
C ALA A 133 15.71 12.70 -10.57
N LYS A 134 14.84 13.20 -11.45
CA LYS A 134 13.64 12.49 -11.94
C LYS A 134 13.97 11.11 -12.52
N GLU A 135 14.96 11.00 -13.39
CA GLU A 135 15.27 9.73 -14.09
C GLU A 135 15.77 8.65 -13.12
N ASP A 136 16.64 9.01 -12.19
CA ASP A 136 17.19 8.08 -11.20
C ASP A 136 16.09 7.62 -10.22
N ILE A 137 15.20 8.53 -9.85
CA ILE A 137 14.05 8.22 -9.00
C ILE A 137 13.08 7.28 -9.72
N MET A 138 12.80 7.52 -11.00
CA MET A 138 11.96 6.65 -11.81
C MET A 138 12.52 5.23 -11.93
N LYS A 139 13.82 5.08 -12.21
CA LYS A 139 14.51 3.78 -12.26
C LYS A 139 14.40 3.05 -10.90
N ARG A 140 14.58 3.77 -9.80
CA ARG A 140 14.46 3.22 -8.45
C ARG A 140 13.04 2.73 -8.16
N ILE A 141 12.02 3.54 -8.47
CA ILE A 141 10.61 3.15 -8.27
C ILE A 141 10.28 1.90 -9.08
N GLN A 142 10.65 1.86 -10.36
CA GLN A 142 10.42 0.70 -11.21
C GLN A 142 11.13 -0.55 -10.67
N GLY A 143 12.39 -0.41 -10.23
CA GLY A 143 13.13 -1.49 -9.58
C GLY A 143 12.47 -1.97 -8.30
N THR A 144 12.06 -1.04 -7.42
CA THR A 144 11.36 -1.37 -6.16
C THR A 144 10.04 -2.08 -6.45
N LEU A 145 9.24 -1.57 -7.38
CA LEU A 145 7.95 -2.19 -7.75
C LEU A 145 8.15 -3.60 -8.31
N MET A 146 9.18 -3.82 -9.14
CA MET A 146 9.52 -5.15 -9.63
C MET A 146 9.87 -6.10 -8.48
N ILE A 147 10.64 -5.65 -7.50
CA ILE A 147 11.02 -6.41 -6.31
C ILE A 147 9.78 -6.80 -5.51
N VAL A 148 8.92 -5.81 -5.20
CA VAL A 148 7.70 -6.05 -4.41
C VAL A 148 6.75 -7.00 -5.15
N ARG A 149 6.62 -6.88 -6.48
CA ARG A 149 5.83 -7.81 -7.30
C ARG A 149 6.37 -9.24 -7.20
N ILE A 150 7.69 -9.42 -7.26
CA ILE A 150 8.32 -10.74 -7.14
C ILE A 150 8.06 -11.32 -5.73
N ALA A 151 8.24 -10.52 -4.69
CA ALA A 151 8.03 -10.95 -3.31
C ALA A 151 6.56 -11.30 -3.03
N ALA A 152 5.63 -10.52 -3.56
CA ALA A 152 4.20 -10.74 -3.38
C ALA A 152 3.60 -11.78 -4.36
N ALA A 153 4.36 -12.30 -5.32
CA ALA A 153 3.82 -13.16 -6.38
C ALA A 153 3.14 -14.46 -5.87
N GLN A 154 3.47 -14.90 -4.68
CA GLN A 154 2.86 -16.08 -4.03
C GLN A 154 1.79 -15.71 -2.99
N SER A 155 1.55 -14.42 -2.75
CA SER A 155 0.55 -13.96 -1.81
C SER A 155 -0.79 -13.67 -2.50
N ASP A 156 -1.87 -13.77 -1.74
CA ASP A 156 -3.21 -13.38 -2.21
C ASP A 156 -3.28 -11.89 -2.57
N ALA A 157 -2.34 -11.07 -2.07
CA ALA A 157 -2.23 -9.66 -2.39
C ALA A 157 -1.52 -9.35 -3.73
N ALA A 158 -1.00 -10.36 -4.44
CA ALA A 158 -0.28 -10.16 -5.71
C ALA A 158 -1.09 -9.36 -6.75
N PHE A 159 -2.43 -9.54 -6.75
CA PHE A 159 -3.31 -8.82 -7.66
C PHE A 159 -3.27 -7.30 -7.42
N LEU A 160 -2.99 -6.83 -6.21
CA LEU A 160 -2.90 -5.40 -5.89
C LEU A 160 -1.73 -4.70 -6.59
N LEU A 161 -0.74 -5.45 -7.01
CA LEU A 161 0.51 -4.94 -7.59
C LEU A 161 0.58 -5.07 -9.13
N GLN A 162 -0.45 -5.66 -9.74
CA GLN A 162 -0.54 -5.79 -11.20
C GLN A 162 -1.01 -4.45 -11.81
N ASP A 163 -0.70 -4.21 -13.09
CA ASP A 163 -1.22 -3.10 -13.90
C ASP A 163 -1.15 -1.71 -13.21
N ILE A 164 -0.05 -1.44 -12.50
CA ILE A 164 0.20 -0.13 -11.91
C ILE A 164 0.76 0.79 -12.99
N ASP A 165 0.05 1.87 -13.27
CA ASP A 165 0.50 2.95 -14.12
C ASP A 165 1.45 3.86 -13.36
N ILE A 166 2.57 4.24 -13.99
CA ILE A 166 3.55 5.16 -13.42
C ILE A 166 3.69 6.35 -14.35
N THR A 167 3.36 7.53 -13.85
CA THR A 167 3.53 8.80 -14.56
C THR A 167 4.45 9.73 -13.79
N ALA A 168 5.13 10.65 -14.51
CA ALA A 168 6.03 11.60 -13.88
C ALA A 168 5.93 12.96 -14.57
N GLU A 169 5.23 13.89 -13.94
CA GLU A 169 4.92 15.22 -14.46
C GLU A 169 5.12 16.29 -13.38
N GLU A 170 5.52 17.48 -13.79
CA GLU A 170 5.57 18.67 -12.94
C GLU A 170 6.25 18.50 -11.57
N GLY A 171 7.28 17.68 -11.50
CA GLY A 171 7.99 17.41 -10.24
C GLY A 171 7.25 16.45 -9.31
N LYS A 172 6.29 15.69 -9.84
CA LYS A 172 5.59 14.61 -9.12
C LYS A 172 5.76 13.30 -9.85
N VAL A 173 5.80 12.21 -9.11
CA VAL A 173 5.66 10.85 -9.62
C VAL A 173 4.38 10.27 -9.04
N THR A 174 3.56 9.73 -9.90
CA THR A 174 2.27 9.13 -9.52
C THR A 174 2.26 7.67 -9.93
N LEU A 175 1.94 6.81 -8.98
CA LEU A 175 1.60 5.40 -9.22
C LEU A 175 0.08 5.29 -9.01
N SER A 176 -0.62 4.78 -10.01
CA SER A 176 -2.08 4.65 -9.93
C SER A 176 -2.54 3.29 -10.42
N ARG A 177 -3.63 2.85 -9.84
CA ARG A 177 -4.32 1.63 -10.22
C ARG A 177 -5.80 1.73 -9.91
N THR A 178 -6.61 1.18 -10.81
CA THR A 178 -8.04 0.93 -10.59
C THR A 178 -8.27 -0.56 -10.39
N LEU A 179 -9.00 -0.91 -9.35
CA LEU A 179 -9.35 -2.28 -8.96
C LEU A 179 -10.85 -2.43 -8.99
N SER A 180 -11.34 -3.52 -9.58
CA SER A 180 -12.73 -3.91 -9.41
C SER A 180 -13.00 -4.25 -7.95
N LYS A 181 -14.16 -3.87 -7.44
CA LYS A 181 -14.56 -4.11 -6.04
C LYS A 181 -14.60 -5.60 -5.68
N GLU A 182 -15.06 -6.44 -6.60
CA GLU A 182 -15.29 -7.86 -6.33
C GLU A 182 -14.02 -8.61 -5.89
N PRO A 183 -12.88 -8.57 -6.62
CA PRO A 183 -11.65 -9.19 -6.15
C PRO A 183 -11.16 -8.65 -4.81
N LEU A 184 -11.32 -7.34 -4.59
CA LEU A 184 -10.92 -6.71 -3.32
C LEU A 184 -11.81 -7.15 -2.17
N ALA A 185 -13.12 -7.23 -2.37
CA ALA A 185 -14.06 -7.73 -1.38
C ALA A 185 -13.79 -9.20 -1.02
N VAL A 186 -13.55 -10.05 -2.03
CA VAL A 186 -13.19 -11.46 -1.80
C VAL A 186 -11.88 -11.57 -0.99
N PHE A 187 -10.88 -10.75 -1.31
CA PHE A 187 -9.62 -10.70 -0.58
C PHE A 187 -9.85 -10.33 0.89
N LEU A 188 -10.57 -9.25 1.16
CA LEU A 188 -10.88 -8.79 2.52
C LEU A 188 -11.74 -9.80 3.30
N MET A 189 -12.72 -10.45 2.65
CA MET A 189 -13.55 -11.47 3.29
C MET A 189 -12.76 -12.73 3.66
N ARG A 190 -11.73 -13.11 2.92
CA ARG A 190 -10.85 -14.24 3.28
C ARG A 190 -10.07 -13.95 4.56
N TYR A 191 -9.52 -12.74 4.69
CA TYR A 191 -8.87 -12.30 5.93
C TYR A 191 -9.86 -12.30 7.10
N TRP A 192 -11.09 -11.89 6.86
CA TRP A 192 -12.16 -11.91 7.86
C TRP A 192 -12.50 -13.31 8.36
N GLN A 193 -12.62 -14.29 7.45
CA GLN A 193 -13.03 -15.65 7.80
C GLN A 193 -11.92 -16.49 8.42
N SER A 194 -10.64 -16.15 8.18
CA SER A 194 -9.50 -16.88 8.75
C SER A 194 -9.31 -16.64 10.25
N GLU A 195 -9.92 -15.59 10.80
CA GLU A 195 -9.78 -15.19 12.20
C GLU A 195 -11.05 -15.45 13.05
N ALA A 196 -12.11 -16.05 12.49
CA ALA A 196 -13.25 -16.46 13.30
C ALA A 196 -12.81 -17.59 14.24
N PRO A 197 -12.78 -17.40 15.58
CA PRO A 197 -12.43 -18.48 16.51
C PRO A 197 -13.48 -19.59 16.39
N GLU A 198 -13.00 -20.86 16.35
CA GLU A 198 -13.84 -22.05 16.47
C GLU A 198 -14.57 -22.12 17.84
#